data_1b6147dac2363123db6cecf17c507603
#
_entry.id   1b6147dac2363123db6cecf17c507603
#
_cell.length_a   1.000
_cell.length_b   1.000
_cell.length_c   1.000
_cell.angle_alpha   90.00
_cell.angle_beta   90.00
_cell.angle_gamma   90.00
#
_symmetry.space_group_name_H-M   'P 1'
#
loop_
_entity.id
_entity.type
_entity.pdbx_description
1 polymer ?
#
loop_
_entity_poly.entity_id
_entity_poly.type
_entity_poly.pdbx_seq_one_letter_code
_entity_poly.pdbx_strand_id
1 'polypeptide(L)'
;QELAILEPWRSQIAPAAMDAMFAPPRTDGAGSLRDNVRRARDLLGQAGWTVQNGVLRNQKGEAMVIDYLDSNEGGARVVAPWARNLEKLGIKLNYRAVDFALYQQRLSKFEFDIISLAYGGTHSPGQEYADMFGSKAAVTEDSGNMAGVSSPAIDAIIARMTSAKTKADLLPACRALDRVISHSHYLIPQWTATTHRMAFNDRRLGRPGQVPPYSSGEGWVINTWWADEPEDLREELREE
;
A
#
# COMPACT_ATOMS: atom_id res chain seq x y z
N GLN A 1 8.55 2.98 23.16
CA GLN A 1 7.18 2.55 23.52
C GLN A 1 6.69 1.44 22.56
N GLU A 2 6.81 1.62 21.24
CA GLU A 2 6.40 0.61 20.26
C GLU A 2 7.13 -0.73 20.44
N LEU A 3 8.44 -0.72 20.75
CA LEU A 3 9.20 -1.96 20.97
C LEU A 3 8.70 -2.74 22.19
N ALA A 4 8.22 -2.06 23.23
CA ALA A 4 7.63 -2.71 24.39
C ALA A 4 6.30 -3.42 24.04
N ILE A 5 5.56 -2.93 23.03
CA ILE A 5 4.36 -3.58 22.50
C ILE A 5 4.74 -4.85 21.71
N LEU A 6 5.87 -4.81 21.01
CA LEU A 6 6.35 -5.93 20.19
C LEU A 6 7.08 -7.01 20.98
N GLU A 7 7.61 -6.69 22.18
CA GLU A 7 8.41 -7.60 22.98
C GLU A 7 7.75 -8.97 23.24
N PRO A 8 6.46 -9.06 23.61
CA PRO A 8 5.77 -10.35 23.80
C PRO A 8 5.71 -11.20 22.52
N TRP A 9 5.87 -10.58 21.35
CA TRP A 9 5.72 -11.20 20.03
C TRP A 9 7.05 -11.42 19.31
N ARG A 10 8.18 -11.15 19.97
CA ARG A 10 9.54 -11.19 19.39
C ARG A 10 9.84 -12.47 18.60
N SER A 11 9.36 -13.62 19.05
CA SER A 11 9.57 -14.91 18.39
C SER A 11 8.66 -15.15 17.18
N GLN A 12 7.62 -14.33 16.98
CA GLN A 12 6.60 -14.49 15.94
C GLN A 12 6.65 -13.40 14.86
N ILE A 13 7.52 -12.41 15.02
CA ILE A 13 7.71 -11.31 14.09
C ILE A 13 9.13 -11.35 13.49
N ALA A 14 9.30 -10.68 12.35
CA ALA A 14 10.64 -10.56 11.76
C ALA A 14 11.62 -9.89 12.76
N PRO A 15 12.81 -10.44 13.03
CA PRO A 15 13.77 -9.86 13.97
C PRO A 15 14.10 -8.38 13.66
N ALA A 16 14.21 -8.05 12.38
CA ALA A 16 14.48 -6.69 11.91
C ALA A 16 13.42 -5.66 12.33
N ALA A 17 12.18 -6.08 12.61
CA ALA A 17 11.12 -5.19 13.13
C ALA A 17 11.45 -4.67 14.54
N MET A 18 12.29 -5.39 15.30
CA MET A 18 12.77 -4.96 16.61
C MET A 18 13.96 -3.99 16.52
N ASP A 19 14.77 -4.08 15.47
CA ASP A 19 16.03 -3.36 15.37
C ASP A 19 15.88 -1.97 14.76
N ALA A 20 15.24 -1.87 13.58
CA ALA A 20 15.17 -0.64 12.81
C ALA A 20 13.80 -0.41 12.18
N MET A 21 13.55 0.83 11.77
CA MET A 21 12.44 1.12 10.84
C MET A 21 12.76 0.51 9.48
N PHE A 22 11.71 0.03 8.80
CA PHE A 22 11.86 -0.52 7.47
C PHE A 22 12.39 0.54 6.49
N ALA A 23 13.38 0.15 5.71
CA ALA A 23 13.91 0.95 4.62
C ALA A 23 13.93 0.08 3.34
N PRO A 24 13.22 0.47 2.28
CA PRO A 24 13.23 -0.28 1.02
C PRO A 24 14.64 -0.23 0.39
N PRO A 25 15.01 -1.27 -0.40
CA PRO A 25 16.25 -1.25 -1.17
C PRO A 25 16.31 -0.03 -2.11
N ARG A 26 17.46 0.63 -2.17
CA ARG A 26 17.70 1.83 -2.99
C ARG A 26 18.46 1.48 -4.26
N THR A 27 18.24 2.27 -5.30
CA THR A 27 18.96 2.19 -6.59
C THR A 27 19.69 3.49 -6.94
N ASP A 28 19.67 4.47 -6.03
CA ASP A 28 20.32 5.77 -6.12
C ASP A 28 21.50 5.87 -5.12
N GLY A 29 22.49 6.68 -5.42
CA GLY A 29 23.59 6.96 -4.52
C GLY A 29 24.39 5.71 -4.14
N ALA A 30 24.20 5.21 -2.93
CA ALA A 30 24.93 4.05 -2.38
C ALA A 30 24.40 2.69 -2.82
N GLY A 31 23.21 2.62 -3.50
CA GLY A 31 22.59 1.39 -3.95
C GLY A 31 22.62 1.22 -5.47
N SER A 32 22.74 0.00 -5.95
CA SER A 32 22.64 -0.30 -7.37
C SER A 32 21.63 -1.39 -7.66
N LEU A 33 20.97 -1.28 -8.82
CA LEU A 33 20.06 -2.34 -9.29
C LEU A 33 20.78 -3.69 -9.39
N ARG A 34 22.07 -3.69 -9.78
CA ARG A 34 22.88 -4.92 -9.87
C ARG A 34 23.05 -5.61 -8.53
N ASP A 35 23.32 -4.85 -7.49
CA ASP A 35 23.50 -5.40 -6.14
C ASP A 35 22.17 -5.87 -5.56
N ASN A 36 21.09 -5.15 -5.79
CA ASN A 36 19.74 -5.57 -5.39
C ASN A 36 19.32 -6.87 -6.10
N VAL A 37 19.58 -7.01 -7.39
CA VAL A 37 19.31 -8.26 -8.15
C VAL A 37 20.17 -9.41 -7.63
N ARG A 38 21.45 -9.17 -7.31
CA ARG A 38 22.31 -10.19 -6.69
C ARG A 38 21.75 -10.66 -5.36
N ARG A 39 21.43 -9.72 -4.46
CA ARG A 39 20.82 -10.02 -3.16
C ARG A 39 19.50 -10.78 -3.29
N ALA A 40 18.64 -10.39 -4.23
CA ALA A 40 17.40 -11.11 -4.50
C ALA A 40 17.65 -12.55 -4.94
N ARG A 41 18.66 -12.79 -5.81
CA ARG A 41 19.05 -14.14 -6.22
C ARG A 41 19.55 -15.00 -5.07
N ASP A 42 20.35 -14.40 -4.18
CA ASP A 42 20.86 -15.10 -2.99
C ASP A 42 19.72 -15.49 -2.04
N LEU A 43 18.76 -14.60 -1.81
CA LEU A 43 17.57 -14.85 -0.99
C LEU A 43 16.68 -15.95 -1.61
N LEU A 44 16.45 -15.91 -2.93
CA LEU A 44 15.72 -16.94 -3.65
C LEU A 44 16.41 -18.30 -3.54
N GLY A 45 17.76 -18.32 -3.65
CA GLY A 45 18.56 -19.52 -3.44
C GLY A 45 18.40 -20.09 -2.03
N GLN A 46 18.43 -19.25 -1.00
CA GLN A 46 18.18 -19.65 0.39
C GLN A 46 16.77 -20.21 0.59
N ALA A 47 15.79 -19.71 -0.18
CA ALA A 47 14.41 -20.20 -0.18
C ALA A 47 14.22 -21.47 -1.05
N GLY A 48 15.29 -22.05 -1.61
CA GLY A 48 15.23 -23.27 -2.39
C GLY A 48 14.89 -23.09 -3.87
N TRP A 49 14.98 -21.84 -4.37
CA TRP A 49 14.75 -21.53 -5.78
C TRP A 49 16.07 -21.34 -6.53
N THR A 50 16.20 -21.96 -7.70
CA THR A 50 17.41 -21.88 -8.53
C THR A 50 17.07 -21.57 -9.99
N VAL A 51 17.96 -20.83 -10.67
CA VAL A 51 17.79 -20.54 -12.10
C VAL A 51 18.30 -21.73 -12.91
N GLN A 52 17.42 -22.32 -13.70
CA GLN A 52 17.72 -23.44 -14.61
C GLN A 52 17.30 -23.04 -16.04
N ASN A 53 18.24 -23.01 -16.97
CA ASN A 53 18.01 -22.59 -18.35
C ASN A 53 17.28 -21.24 -18.47
N GLY A 54 17.65 -20.27 -17.62
CA GLY A 54 17.06 -18.91 -17.62
C GLY A 54 15.71 -18.80 -16.90
N VAL A 55 15.18 -19.87 -16.31
CA VAL A 55 13.90 -19.90 -15.58
C VAL A 55 14.15 -20.22 -14.11
N LEU A 56 13.58 -19.44 -13.20
CA LEU A 56 13.63 -19.70 -11.76
C LEU A 56 12.69 -20.88 -11.40
N ARG A 57 13.26 -21.91 -10.81
CA ARG A 57 12.52 -23.14 -10.45
C ARG A 57 12.74 -23.51 -8.99
N ASN A 58 11.70 -24.09 -8.39
CA ASN A 58 11.79 -24.70 -7.06
C ASN A 58 12.39 -26.12 -7.14
N GLN A 59 12.50 -26.79 -5.99
CA GLN A 59 13.03 -28.14 -5.88
C GLN A 59 12.19 -29.23 -6.64
N LYS A 60 10.90 -28.91 -6.92
CA LYS A 60 10.03 -29.80 -7.72
C LYS A 60 10.14 -29.53 -9.23
N GLY A 61 10.94 -28.54 -9.64
CA GLY A 61 11.09 -28.15 -11.04
C GLY A 61 10.00 -27.19 -11.54
N GLU A 62 9.10 -26.70 -10.67
CA GLU A 62 8.04 -25.76 -11.01
C GLU A 62 8.62 -24.37 -11.22
N ALA A 63 8.23 -23.69 -12.29
CA ALA A 63 8.67 -22.33 -12.61
C ALA A 63 7.96 -21.29 -11.75
N MET A 64 8.66 -20.22 -11.35
CA MET A 64 8.04 -19.07 -10.72
C MET A 64 7.40 -18.17 -11.79
N VAL A 65 6.07 -18.17 -11.80
CA VAL A 65 5.24 -17.34 -12.65
C VAL A 65 4.32 -16.54 -11.75
N ILE A 66 4.21 -15.25 -11.99
CA ILE A 66 3.41 -14.31 -11.19
C ILE A 66 2.36 -13.69 -12.10
N ASP A 67 1.10 -13.78 -11.73
CA ASP A 67 -0.01 -13.11 -12.39
C ASP A 67 -0.34 -11.80 -11.66
N TYR A 68 -0.08 -10.68 -12.34
CA TYR A 68 -0.44 -9.34 -11.87
C TYR A 68 -1.82 -8.98 -12.43
N LEU A 69 -2.82 -8.90 -11.57
CA LEU A 69 -4.19 -8.58 -11.95
C LEU A 69 -4.43 -7.06 -11.87
N ASP A 70 -5.02 -6.49 -12.91
CA ASP A 70 -5.42 -5.08 -12.97
C ASP A 70 -6.74 -4.94 -13.74
N SER A 71 -7.43 -3.82 -13.56
CA SER A 71 -8.58 -3.41 -14.38
C SER A 71 -8.23 -2.34 -15.42
N ASN A 72 -6.97 -1.91 -15.49
CA ASN A 72 -6.52 -0.82 -16.36
C ASN A 72 -5.37 -1.27 -17.25
N GLU A 73 -5.58 -1.37 -18.54
CA GLU A 73 -4.53 -1.70 -19.52
C GLU A 73 -3.35 -0.72 -19.48
N GLY A 74 -3.59 0.55 -19.16
CA GLY A 74 -2.56 1.58 -19.04
C GLY A 74 -1.55 1.31 -17.92
N GLY A 75 -1.87 0.48 -16.94
CA GLY A 75 -0.97 0.06 -15.86
C GLY A 75 0.23 -0.75 -16.36
N ALA A 76 0.08 -1.46 -17.49
CA ALA A 76 1.15 -2.28 -18.08
C ALA A 76 2.47 -1.50 -18.26
N ARG A 77 2.40 -0.23 -18.66
CA ARG A 77 3.60 0.63 -18.84
C ARG A 77 4.34 0.91 -17.53
N VAL A 78 3.64 0.94 -16.40
CA VAL A 78 4.22 1.14 -15.06
C VAL A 78 4.86 -0.17 -14.57
N VAL A 79 4.22 -1.31 -14.82
CA VAL A 79 4.68 -2.63 -14.39
C VAL A 79 5.81 -3.19 -15.28
N ALA A 80 5.87 -2.83 -16.57
CA ALA A 80 6.83 -3.37 -17.51
C ALA A 80 8.32 -3.21 -17.11
N PRO A 81 8.80 -2.08 -16.54
CA PRO A 81 10.18 -1.98 -16.05
C PRO A 81 10.47 -2.97 -14.91
N TRP A 82 9.51 -3.20 -14.04
CA TRP A 82 9.64 -4.16 -12.96
C TRP A 82 9.65 -5.60 -13.49
N ALA A 83 8.76 -5.94 -14.41
CA ALA A 83 8.75 -7.25 -15.07
C ALA A 83 10.12 -7.58 -15.70
N ARG A 84 10.73 -6.61 -16.43
CA ARG A 84 12.10 -6.78 -16.96
C ARG A 84 13.17 -7.01 -15.90
N ASN A 85 13.00 -6.48 -14.69
CA ASN A 85 13.92 -6.75 -13.60
C ASN A 85 13.70 -8.14 -13.00
N LEU A 86 12.47 -8.63 -12.91
CA LEU A 86 12.13 -9.99 -12.50
C LEU A 86 12.66 -11.04 -13.49
N GLU A 87 12.62 -10.76 -14.79
CA GLU A 87 13.20 -11.62 -15.83
C GLU A 87 14.71 -11.87 -15.63
N LYS A 88 15.47 -10.90 -15.08
CA LYS A 88 16.88 -11.08 -14.70
C LYS A 88 17.08 -12.15 -13.61
N LEU A 89 16.04 -12.45 -12.87
CA LEU A 89 15.99 -13.50 -11.84
C LEU A 89 15.39 -14.79 -12.37
N GLY A 90 14.95 -14.83 -13.63
CA GLY A 90 14.24 -15.96 -14.22
C GLY A 90 12.77 -16.07 -13.82
N ILE A 91 12.19 -15.00 -13.28
CA ILE A 91 10.78 -14.92 -12.88
C ILE A 91 9.97 -14.34 -14.03
N LYS A 92 8.88 -14.99 -14.40
CA LYS A 92 7.94 -14.48 -15.39
C LYS A 92 6.80 -13.75 -14.68
N LEU A 93 6.57 -12.50 -15.06
CA LEU A 93 5.40 -11.74 -14.62
C LEU A 93 4.43 -11.55 -15.79
N ASN A 94 3.19 -11.99 -15.63
CA ASN A 94 2.11 -11.80 -16.58
C ASN A 94 1.23 -10.65 -16.10
N TYR A 95 1.15 -9.56 -16.85
CA TYR A 95 0.20 -8.50 -16.59
C TYR A 95 -1.16 -8.86 -17.22
N ARG A 96 -2.19 -8.97 -16.41
CA ARG A 96 -3.55 -9.34 -16.83
C ARG A 96 -4.52 -8.20 -16.53
N ALA A 97 -4.82 -7.40 -17.54
CA ALA A 97 -5.92 -6.47 -17.49
C ALA A 97 -7.23 -7.20 -17.82
N VAL A 98 -8.22 -7.03 -16.99
CA VAL A 98 -9.57 -7.57 -17.17
C VAL A 98 -10.60 -6.45 -17.00
N ASP A 99 -11.84 -6.67 -17.44
CA ASP A 99 -12.93 -5.71 -17.18
C ASP A 99 -13.15 -5.53 -15.66
N PHE A 100 -13.74 -4.39 -15.29
CA PHE A 100 -13.87 -4.01 -13.88
C PHE A 100 -14.76 -4.98 -13.08
N ALA A 101 -15.80 -5.56 -13.67
CA ALA A 101 -16.67 -6.49 -12.96
C ALA A 101 -15.93 -7.79 -12.63
N LEU A 102 -15.20 -8.34 -13.60
CA LEU A 102 -14.37 -9.52 -13.39
C LEU A 102 -13.21 -9.22 -12.40
N TYR A 103 -12.64 -8.02 -12.47
CA TYR A 103 -11.62 -7.58 -11.51
C TYR A 103 -12.16 -7.62 -10.07
N GLN A 104 -13.32 -7.01 -9.82
CA GLN A 104 -13.96 -7.02 -8.50
C GLN A 104 -14.30 -8.44 -8.03
N GLN A 105 -14.85 -9.28 -8.91
CA GLN A 105 -15.16 -10.67 -8.59
C GLN A 105 -13.91 -11.45 -8.16
N ARG A 106 -12.78 -11.25 -8.83
CA ARG A 106 -11.52 -11.90 -8.47
C ARG A 106 -10.93 -11.36 -7.19
N LEU A 107 -11.05 -10.04 -6.94
CA LEU A 107 -10.63 -9.45 -5.67
C LEU A 107 -11.39 -10.04 -4.50
N SER A 108 -12.73 -10.15 -4.62
CA SER A 108 -13.57 -10.67 -3.54
C SER A 108 -13.22 -12.10 -3.13
N LYS A 109 -12.69 -12.90 -4.07
CA LYS A 109 -12.27 -14.28 -3.87
C LYS A 109 -10.76 -14.45 -3.70
N PHE A 110 -9.98 -13.37 -3.68
CA PHE A 110 -8.51 -13.39 -3.62
C PHE A 110 -7.84 -14.18 -4.76
N GLU A 111 -8.43 -14.17 -5.96
CA GLU A 111 -7.95 -14.89 -7.14
C GLU A 111 -6.91 -14.07 -7.91
N PHE A 112 -5.76 -13.81 -7.30
CA PHE A 112 -4.62 -13.10 -7.87
C PHE A 112 -3.32 -13.45 -7.13
N ASP A 113 -2.18 -13.23 -7.79
CA ASP A 113 -0.88 -13.28 -7.11
C ASP A 113 -0.46 -11.89 -6.63
N ILE A 114 -0.62 -10.87 -7.48
CA ILE A 114 -0.30 -9.48 -7.18
C ILE A 114 -1.36 -8.54 -7.73
N ILE A 115 -1.68 -7.51 -6.95
CA ILE A 115 -2.48 -6.36 -7.35
C ILE A 115 -1.81 -5.07 -6.90
N SER A 116 -2.16 -3.93 -7.48
CA SER A 116 -1.90 -2.60 -6.89
C SER A 116 -3.10 -2.12 -6.10
N LEU A 117 -2.84 -1.64 -4.91
CA LEU A 117 -3.86 -1.10 -4.02
C LEU A 117 -3.38 0.20 -3.39
N ALA A 118 -4.28 1.16 -3.22
CA ALA A 118 -4.04 2.37 -2.44
C ALA A 118 -4.74 2.24 -1.09
N TYR A 119 -3.97 2.25 -0.02
CA TYR A 119 -4.53 2.35 1.33
C TYR A 119 -4.76 3.81 1.69
N GLY A 120 -6.00 4.15 2.00
CA GLY A 120 -6.34 5.41 2.64
C GLY A 120 -5.96 5.40 4.11
N GLY A 121 -5.56 6.55 4.65
CA GLY A 121 -5.28 6.70 6.07
C GLY A 121 -6.21 7.72 6.72
N THR A 122 -6.50 7.53 8.01
CA THR A 122 -7.20 8.50 8.85
C THR A 122 -6.28 9.05 9.92
N HIS A 123 -6.62 10.22 10.48
CA HIS A 123 -5.89 10.79 11.62
C HIS A 123 -6.14 10.06 12.94
N SER A 124 -7.11 9.16 12.95
CA SER A 124 -7.49 8.34 14.10
C SER A 124 -7.75 6.91 13.63
N PRO A 125 -6.69 6.16 13.25
CA PRO A 125 -6.81 4.79 12.78
C PRO A 125 -7.42 3.90 13.86
N GLY A 126 -8.27 2.97 13.44
CA GLY A 126 -9.04 2.14 14.36
C GLY A 126 -9.48 0.81 13.75
N GLN A 127 -10.79 0.54 13.80
CA GLN A 127 -11.39 -0.74 13.42
C GLN A 127 -11.16 -1.13 11.95
N GLU A 128 -10.95 -0.16 11.04
CA GLU A 128 -10.66 -0.42 9.64
C GLU A 128 -9.40 -1.26 9.42
N TYR A 129 -8.46 -1.17 10.36
CA TYR A 129 -7.24 -1.98 10.29
C TYR A 129 -7.49 -3.47 10.58
N ALA A 130 -8.57 -3.81 11.28
CA ALA A 130 -8.96 -5.21 11.46
C ALA A 130 -9.48 -5.82 10.16
N ASP A 131 -10.13 -5.03 9.31
CA ASP A 131 -10.53 -5.45 7.97
C ASP A 131 -9.32 -5.54 7.01
N MET A 132 -8.38 -4.61 7.09
CA MET A 132 -7.20 -4.56 6.21
C MET A 132 -6.13 -5.60 6.54
N PHE A 133 -5.93 -5.94 7.81
CA PHE A 133 -4.76 -6.72 8.25
C PHE A 133 -5.07 -7.78 9.33
N GLY A 134 -6.31 -7.92 9.77
CA GLY A 134 -6.68 -8.90 10.78
C GLY A 134 -6.77 -10.32 10.22
N SER A 135 -6.36 -11.32 11.00
CA SER A 135 -6.34 -12.73 10.58
C SER A 135 -7.73 -13.25 10.17
N LYS A 136 -8.80 -12.78 10.81
CA LYS A 136 -10.17 -13.16 10.41
C LYS A 136 -10.50 -12.67 9.00
N ALA A 137 -10.08 -11.47 8.65
CA ALA A 137 -10.32 -10.88 7.34
C ALA A 137 -9.57 -11.63 6.23
N ALA A 138 -8.40 -12.22 6.51
CA ALA A 138 -7.62 -13.00 5.53
C ALA A 138 -8.38 -14.19 4.91
N VAL A 139 -9.43 -14.68 5.57
CA VAL A 139 -10.25 -15.82 5.11
C VAL A 139 -11.71 -15.44 4.90
N THR A 140 -12.02 -14.14 4.91
CA THR A 140 -13.38 -13.61 4.71
C THR A 140 -13.46 -12.98 3.32
N GLU A 141 -14.29 -13.54 2.44
CA GLU A 141 -14.54 -12.95 1.12
C GLU A 141 -15.00 -11.49 1.24
N ASP A 142 -14.67 -10.66 0.27
CA ASP A 142 -14.97 -9.22 0.23
C ASP A 142 -14.32 -8.38 1.34
N SER A 143 -13.38 -8.93 2.11
CA SER A 143 -12.63 -8.16 3.10
C SER A 143 -11.54 -7.28 2.46
N GLY A 144 -11.07 -6.29 3.20
CA GLY A 144 -9.95 -5.43 2.80
C GLY A 144 -8.57 -6.06 2.94
N ASN A 145 -8.45 -7.28 3.48
CA ASN A 145 -7.17 -7.94 3.70
C ASN A 145 -6.64 -8.64 2.44
N MET A 146 -6.40 -7.83 1.40
CA MET A 146 -5.93 -8.29 0.10
C MET A 146 -4.55 -8.95 0.13
N ALA A 147 -3.76 -8.72 1.17
CA ALA A 147 -2.43 -9.30 1.34
C ALA A 147 -2.44 -10.65 2.07
N GLY A 148 -3.60 -11.12 2.54
CA GLY A 148 -3.75 -12.37 3.27
C GLY A 148 -2.99 -12.38 4.60
N VAL A 149 -2.88 -11.22 5.26
CA VAL A 149 -2.18 -11.08 6.54
C VAL A 149 -2.87 -11.93 7.60
N SER A 150 -2.14 -12.86 8.20
CA SER A 150 -2.64 -13.69 9.30
C SER A 150 -1.55 -13.83 10.36
N SER A 151 -1.69 -13.08 11.45
CA SER A 151 -0.69 -13.02 12.51
C SER A 151 -1.31 -12.65 13.85
N PRO A 152 -1.16 -13.50 14.88
CA PRO A 152 -1.64 -13.17 16.23
C PRO A 152 -1.01 -11.89 16.79
N ALA A 153 0.23 -11.59 16.42
CA ALA A 153 0.91 -10.36 16.81
C ALA A 153 0.20 -9.12 16.22
N ILE A 154 -0.15 -9.16 14.94
CA ILE A 154 -0.86 -8.09 14.27
C ILE A 154 -2.27 -7.92 14.86
N ASP A 155 -3.00 -9.01 15.09
CA ASP A 155 -4.32 -8.97 15.70
C ASP A 155 -4.28 -8.30 17.09
N ALA A 156 -3.30 -8.66 17.92
CA ALA A 156 -3.13 -8.05 19.25
C ALA A 156 -2.78 -6.56 19.18
N ILE A 157 -1.96 -6.15 18.21
CA ILE A 157 -1.62 -4.74 18.01
C ILE A 157 -2.85 -3.95 17.55
N ILE A 158 -3.64 -4.49 16.62
CA ILE A 158 -4.89 -3.88 16.15
C ILE A 158 -5.89 -3.74 17.31
N ALA A 159 -6.05 -4.77 18.14
CA ALA A 159 -6.90 -4.70 19.33
C ALA A 159 -6.44 -3.60 20.29
N ARG A 160 -5.13 -3.40 20.45
CA ARG A 160 -4.57 -2.30 21.23
C ARG A 160 -4.85 -0.95 20.61
N MET A 161 -4.76 -0.81 19.28
CA MET A 161 -5.11 0.43 18.57
C MET A 161 -6.57 0.80 18.77
N THR A 162 -7.47 -0.16 18.59
CA THR A 162 -8.93 0.07 18.73
C THR A 162 -9.37 0.36 20.16
N SER A 163 -8.63 -0.11 21.15
CA SER A 163 -8.90 0.16 22.58
C SER A 163 -8.24 1.44 23.11
N ALA A 164 -7.39 2.09 22.31
CA ALA A 164 -6.67 3.30 22.71
C ALA A 164 -7.65 4.45 22.99
N LYS A 165 -7.49 5.10 24.14
CA LYS A 165 -8.36 6.22 24.56
C LYS A 165 -7.71 7.59 24.29
N THR A 166 -6.41 7.60 24.08
CA THR A 166 -5.63 8.83 23.86
C THR A 166 -4.69 8.66 22.66
N LYS A 167 -4.26 9.78 22.06
CA LYS A 167 -3.20 9.76 21.04
C LYS A 167 -1.89 9.20 21.58
N ALA A 168 -1.62 9.39 22.86
CA ALA A 168 -0.40 8.88 23.50
C ALA A 168 -0.40 7.33 23.56
N ASP A 169 -1.57 6.70 23.68
CA ASP A 169 -1.72 5.26 23.65
C ASP A 169 -1.75 4.71 22.20
N LEU A 170 -2.43 5.44 21.30
CA LEU A 170 -2.63 5.04 19.91
C LEU A 170 -1.32 5.05 19.11
N LEU A 171 -0.55 6.12 19.21
CA LEU A 171 0.62 6.34 18.37
C LEU A 171 1.69 5.23 18.46
N PRO A 172 2.06 4.73 19.66
CA PRO A 172 2.98 3.60 19.76
C PRO A 172 2.42 2.30 19.16
N ALA A 173 1.12 2.07 19.23
CA ALA A 173 0.49 0.89 18.64
C ALA A 173 0.51 0.99 17.10
N CYS A 174 0.22 2.16 16.52
CA CYS A 174 0.34 2.38 15.07
C CYS A 174 1.77 2.15 14.58
N ARG A 175 2.78 2.66 15.31
CA ARG A 175 4.19 2.46 14.96
C ARG A 175 4.63 1.00 15.09
N ALA A 176 4.10 0.29 16.07
CA ALA A 176 4.33 -1.15 16.21
C ALA A 176 3.75 -1.93 15.02
N LEU A 177 2.51 -1.61 14.62
CA LEU A 177 1.88 -2.21 13.44
C LEU A 177 2.69 -1.95 12.16
N ASP A 178 3.07 -0.69 11.92
CA ASP A 178 3.89 -0.31 10.77
C ASP A 178 5.20 -1.11 10.70
N ARG A 179 5.91 -1.24 11.82
CA ARG A 179 7.13 -2.06 11.90
C ARG A 179 6.89 -3.51 11.50
N VAL A 180 5.85 -4.14 12.04
CA VAL A 180 5.59 -5.56 11.77
C VAL A 180 5.16 -5.77 10.32
N ILE A 181 4.22 -4.98 9.80
CA ILE A 181 3.74 -5.12 8.42
C ILE A 181 4.86 -4.85 7.41
N SER A 182 5.62 -3.78 7.61
CA SER A 182 6.69 -3.40 6.68
C SER A 182 7.80 -4.44 6.61
N HIS A 183 8.16 -5.09 7.72
CA HIS A 183 9.17 -6.15 7.75
C HIS A 183 8.64 -7.55 7.43
N SER A 184 7.32 -7.73 7.31
CA SER A 184 6.71 -9.03 6.97
C SER A 184 6.62 -9.27 5.46
N HIS A 185 6.95 -8.28 4.64
CA HIS A 185 6.97 -8.36 3.17
C HIS A 185 5.64 -8.78 2.51
N TYR A 186 4.50 -8.59 3.19
CA TYR A 186 3.17 -8.74 2.60
C TYR A 186 2.90 -7.69 1.51
N LEU A 187 3.54 -6.53 1.63
CA LEU A 187 3.35 -5.39 0.77
C LEU A 187 4.68 -4.95 0.15
N ILE A 188 4.62 -4.48 -1.08
CA ILE A 188 5.74 -3.80 -1.75
C ILE A 188 5.38 -2.31 -1.79
N PRO A 189 5.92 -1.47 -0.88
CA PRO A 189 5.64 -0.04 -0.87
C PRO A 189 6.07 0.61 -2.18
N GLN A 190 5.20 1.44 -2.75
CA GLN A 190 5.48 2.15 -3.99
C GLN A 190 5.67 3.64 -3.69
N TRP A 191 4.65 4.45 -3.99
CA TRP A 191 4.68 5.89 -3.77
C TRP A 191 3.44 6.36 -3.03
N THR A 192 3.55 7.52 -2.41
CA THR A 192 2.41 8.24 -1.85
C THR A 192 2.35 9.66 -2.42
N ALA A 193 1.14 10.17 -2.63
CA ALA A 193 0.94 11.57 -2.94
C ALA A 193 0.83 12.35 -1.63
N THR A 194 1.69 13.35 -1.46
CA THR A 194 1.67 14.25 -0.30
C THR A 194 0.86 15.51 -0.55
N THR A 195 0.35 15.67 -1.78
CA THR A 195 -0.41 16.85 -2.21
C THR A 195 -1.60 16.43 -3.06
N HIS A 196 -2.70 17.14 -2.91
CA HIS A 196 -3.85 17.04 -3.79
C HIS A 196 -3.70 18.04 -4.94
N ARG A 197 -3.79 17.53 -6.18
CA ARG A 197 -3.76 18.37 -7.38
C ARG A 197 -5.19 18.78 -7.70
N MET A 198 -5.46 20.09 -7.72
CA MET A 198 -6.77 20.64 -8.01
C MET A 198 -6.65 21.69 -9.11
N ALA A 199 -7.63 21.74 -10.00
CA ALA A 199 -7.84 22.81 -10.94
C ALA A 199 -9.19 23.47 -10.62
N PHE A 200 -9.23 24.78 -10.49
CA PHE A 200 -10.44 25.54 -10.16
C PHE A 200 -10.38 26.92 -10.78
N ASN A 201 -11.54 27.54 -10.92
CA ASN A 201 -11.65 28.92 -11.36
C ASN A 201 -11.53 29.85 -10.15
N ASP A 202 -10.39 30.51 -10.01
CA ASP A 202 -10.06 31.42 -8.89
C ASP A 202 -10.87 32.71 -8.88
N ARG A 203 -11.54 33.06 -10.01
CA ARG A 203 -12.47 34.18 -10.09
C ARG A 203 -13.86 33.86 -9.54
N ARG A 204 -14.22 32.59 -9.45
CA ARG A 204 -15.54 32.12 -9.03
C ARG A 204 -15.56 31.47 -7.66
N LEU A 205 -14.42 31.12 -7.13
CA LEU A 205 -14.31 30.37 -5.88
C LEU A 205 -13.39 31.05 -4.89
N GLY A 206 -13.98 31.47 -3.80
CA GLY A 206 -13.26 31.89 -2.61
C GLY A 206 -12.86 30.70 -1.73
N ARG A 207 -11.77 30.84 -1.00
CA ARG A 207 -11.23 29.77 -0.17
C ARG A 207 -10.55 30.29 1.09
N PRO A 208 -10.51 29.52 2.19
CA PRO A 208 -9.71 29.87 3.35
C PRO A 208 -8.22 30.01 3.03
N GLY A 209 -7.55 30.96 3.64
CA GLY A 209 -6.09 31.14 3.48
C GLY A 209 -5.27 29.98 4.04
N GLN A 210 -5.85 29.15 4.91
CA GLN A 210 -5.22 27.96 5.50
C GLN A 210 -6.15 26.77 5.39
N VAL A 211 -5.57 25.60 5.07
CA VAL A 211 -6.29 24.32 5.11
C VAL A 211 -6.62 23.99 6.56
N PRO A 212 -7.90 23.74 6.91
CA PRO A 212 -8.26 23.36 8.27
C PRO A 212 -7.51 22.09 8.71
N PRO A 213 -7.03 22.03 9.95
CA PRO A 213 -6.38 20.82 10.45
C PRO A 213 -7.35 19.63 10.41
N TYR A 214 -6.83 18.46 10.09
CA TYR A 214 -7.61 17.22 9.98
C TYR A 214 -8.60 17.15 8.81
N SER A 215 -8.51 18.07 7.85
CA SER A 215 -9.29 17.98 6.62
C SER A 215 -8.74 16.89 5.69
N SER A 216 -9.62 16.11 5.11
CA SER A 216 -9.28 15.21 4.01
C SER A 216 -9.42 15.95 2.67
N GLY A 217 -8.54 15.66 1.71
CA GLY A 217 -8.47 16.19 0.36
C GLY A 217 -9.70 16.90 -0.20
N GLU A 218 -10.56 16.19 -0.92
CA GLU A 218 -11.76 16.77 -1.54
C GLU A 218 -12.77 17.29 -0.51
N GLY A 219 -12.85 16.66 0.67
CA GLY A 219 -13.75 17.09 1.75
C GLY A 219 -13.45 18.50 2.22
N TRP A 220 -12.20 18.95 2.19
CA TRP A 220 -11.84 20.32 2.50
C TRP A 220 -12.46 21.29 1.50
N VAL A 221 -12.36 21.03 0.19
CA VAL A 221 -12.92 21.90 -0.86
C VAL A 221 -14.43 22.04 -0.69
N ILE A 222 -15.13 20.89 -0.62
CA ILE A 222 -16.59 20.86 -0.55
C ILE A 222 -17.13 21.57 0.70
N ASN A 223 -16.44 21.43 1.83
CA ASN A 223 -16.95 21.92 3.11
C ASN A 223 -16.53 23.36 3.45
N THR A 224 -15.51 23.91 2.78
CA THR A 224 -14.94 25.20 3.22
C THR A 224 -14.80 26.26 2.13
N TRP A 225 -14.95 25.89 0.85
CA TRP A 225 -14.90 26.85 -0.24
C TRP A 225 -16.29 27.42 -0.49
N TRP A 226 -16.37 28.65 -0.99
CA TRP A 226 -17.61 29.32 -1.30
C TRP A 226 -17.59 29.86 -2.73
N ALA A 227 -18.77 30.08 -3.31
CA ALA A 227 -18.90 30.79 -4.56
C ALA A 227 -18.58 32.29 -4.32
N ASP A 228 -17.64 32.79 -5.07
CA ASP A 228 -17.26 34.23 -5.08
C ASP A 228 -17.50 34.72 -6.51
N GLU A 229 -18.61 35.36 -6.71
CA GLU A 229 -18.96 35.95 -8.01
C GLU A 229 -18.57 37.43 -8.02
N PRO A 230 -17.48 37.76 -8.75
CA PRO A 230 -17.14 39.17 -9.00
C PRO A 230 -18.31 39.92 -9.63
N GLU A 231 -18.42 41.22 -9.35
CA GLU A 231 -19.55 42.05 -9.81
C GLU A 231 -19.69 42.06 -11.34
N ASP A 232 -18.60 42.02 -12.07
CA ASP A 232 -18.54 41.92 -13.54
C ASP A 232 -19.20 40.61 -14.09
N LEU A 233 -19.06 39.48 -13.40
CA LEU A 233 -19.73 38.24 -13.78
C LEU A 233 -21.22 38.22 -13.40
N ARG A 234 -21.64 38.99 -12.40
CA ARG A 234 -23.06 39.14 -12.06
C ARG A 234 -23.80 39.99 -13.09
N GLU A 235 -23.11 40.92 -13.72
CA GLU A 235 -23.69 41.74 -14.81
C GLU A 235 -23.87 40.95 -16.08
N GLU A 236 -22.87 40.12 -16.48
CA GLU A 236 -22.96 39.24 -17.65
C GLU A 236 -24.10 38.23 -17.55
N LEU A 237 -24.37 37.65 -16.37
CA LEU A 237 -25.46 36.69 -16.13
C LEU A 237 -26.86 37.36 -16.03
N ARG A 238 -26.95 38.68 -15.96
CA ARG A 238 -28.21 39.40 -15.98
C ARG A 238 -28.63 39.87 -17.38
N GLU A 239 -27.69 39.83 -18.32
CA GLU A 239 -27.91 40.22 -19.72
C GLU A 239 -28.24 39.02 -20.62
N GLU A 240 -28.12 37.75 -20.13
CA GLU A 240 -28.63 36.54 -20.75
C GLU A 240 -30.04 36.15 -20.22
#